data_702cd722f49d766d0dd7f07a5981c21e
#
_entry.id   702cd722f49d766d0dd7f07a5981c21e
#
_cell.length_a   1.000
_cell.length_b   1.000
_cell.length_c   1.000
_cell.angle_alpha   90.00
_cell.angle_beta   90.00
_cell.angle_gamma   90.00
#
_symmetry.space_group_name_H-M   'P 1'
#
loop_
_entity.id
_entity.type
_entity.pdbx_description
1 polymer ?
#
loop_
_entity_poly.entity_id
_entity_poly.type
_entity_poly.pdbx_seq_one_letter_code
_entity_poly.pdbx_strand_id
1 'polypeptide(L)'
;SEGEIDGFQTPGDSNVHVPYDVAMSASATSQVKVSGNLSADAALTIAQTNVLTANSSFTTNGGSSVTTSTELDTLDQFTSGTLTSAVITVSGYDHDGAALSDATGLTVTATTTIADLIDHINTVLGTSGTASLVNGKIRITDTGGGYSLSDARLGFSNTGTAQLDLPSYFEVTTVGGEEVKNVNITVYDSQGGKHVLSGAFVRTNTNNTWDMVLTSITGDVQNIGVDARRIRGIEFDSSEGSYSGLNSTISDTADFAITFAHDPTNPQTIGIDMGTAGQLDGLTQFAGNSIAVAREQDGYEAGRLATISVNKEGILIGAFSNGVKKNIAALRIALFQNATGLESIGSGYFIPSANSGEAVATQALTGGAGTIHGGSLEKSNADVAIEFINLIQAQNGFQANARTIRVANEILRELSGLIR
;
A
#
# COMPACT_ATOMS: atom_id res chain seq x y z
N SER A 1 6.26 4.12 -13.81
CA SER A 1 7.16 3.79 -14.93
C SER A 1 8.60 3.95 -14.48
N GLU A 2 9.49 3.01 -14.85
CA GLU A 2 10.92 3.10 -14.57
C GLU A 2 11.47 4.40 -15.14
N GLY A 3 12.04 5.28 -14.31
CA GLY A 3 12.65 6.55 -14.72
C GLY A 3 11.86 7.83 -14.43
N GLU A 4 10.66 7.74 -13.93
CA GLU A 4 9.89 8.92 -13.52
C GLU A 4 10.44 9.49 -12.20
N ILE A 5 10.63 10.82 -12.16
CA ILE A 5 11.14 11.50 -10.95
C ILE A 5 9.96 11.91 -10.10
N ASP A 6 9.92 11.42 -8.87
CA ASP A 6 8.82 11.61 -7.93
C ASP A 6 8.83 13.00 -7.27
N GLY A 7 8.57 14.06 -8.01
CA GLY A 7 8.16 15.37 -7.46
C GLY A 7 9.11 16.13 -6.51
N PHE A 8 10.32 15.61 -6.25
CA PHE A 8 11.31 16.27 -5.38
C PHE A 8 12.15 17.33 -6.08
N GLN A 9 12.18 17.33 -7.42
CA GLN A 9 12.93 18.29 -8.20
C GLN A 9 11.98 19.26 -8.91
N THR A 10 12.17 20.55 -8.68
CA THR A 10 11.40 21.59 -9.37
C THR A 10 11.83 21.64 -10.84
N PRO A 11 10.92 21.63 -11.82
CA PRO A 11 11.27 21.77 -13.24
C PRO A 11 12.06 23.05 -13.50
N GLY A 12 13.24 22.91 -14.12
CA GLY A 12 14.14 24.03 -14.39
C GLY A 12 15.20 24.31 -13.31
N ASP A 13 15.13 23.66 -12.15
CA ASP A 13 16.19 23.72 -11.16
C ASP A 13 17.33 22.78 -11.57
N SER A 14 18.56 23.31 -11.61
CA SER A 14 19.77 22.54 -11.89
C SER A 14 20.42 21.94 -10.63
N ASN A 15 19.92 22.28 -9.44
CA ASN A 15 20.42 21.76 -8.18
C ASN A 15 19.64 20.50 -7.78
N VAL A 16 20.34 19.48 -7.35
CA VAL A 16 19.73 18.29 -6.76
C VAL A 16 19.48 18.53 -5.29
N HIS A 17 18.20 18.64 -4.90
CA HIS A 17 17.81 18.74 -3.51
C HIS A 17 17.53 17.36 -2.94
N VAL A 18 18.22 17.03 -1.86
CA VAL A 18 18.03 15.75 -1.16
C VAL A 18 17.22 16.02 0.11
N PRO A 19 16.00 15.47 0.24
CA PRO A 19 15.10 15.77 1.35
C PRO A 19 15.44 14.95 2.61
N TYR A 20 16.62 15.17 3.23
CA TYR A 20 17.05 14.40 4.41
C TYR A 20 16.11 14.55 5.62
N ASP A 21 15.50 15.73 5.79
CA ASP A 21 14.66 16.06 6.94
C ASP A 21 13.15 15.98 6.63
N VAL A 22 12.79 15.66 5.40
CA VAL A 22 11.38 15.60 4.98
C VAL A 22 10.87 14.18 5.16
N ALA A 23 9.80 14.04 5.94
CA ALA A 23 9.08 12.79 6.02
C ALA A 23 8.24 12.61 4.74
N MET A 24 8.31 11.43 4.15
CA MET A 24 7.37 11.01 3.13
C MET A 24 6.03 10.73 3.80
N SER A 25 4.95 11.34 3.32
CA SER A 25 3.60 11.06 3.81
C SER A 25 3.22 9.60 3.57
N ALA A 26 2.35 9.08 4.41
CA ALA A 26 1.71 7.79 4.18
C ALA A 26 0.88 7.80 2.89
N SER A 27 0.67 6.64 2.33
CA SER A 27 -0.23 6.42 1.21
C SER A 27 -1.23 5.33 1.57
N ALA A 28 -2.52 5.65 1.50
CA ALA A 28 -3.56 4.65 1.68
C ALA A 28 -3.46 3.57 0.60
N THR A 29 -3.76 2.33 0.97
CA THR A 29 -3.88 1.23 0.01
C THR A 29 -5.09 1.48 -0.89
N SER A 30 -4.86 1.54 -2.18
CA SER A 30 -5.90 1.65 -3.21
C SER A 30 -6.12 0.35 -3.98
N GLN A 31 -5.11 -0.51 -4.04
CA GLN A 31 -5.17 -1.76 -4.77
C GLN A 31 -4.46 -2.90 -4.04
N VAL A 32 -5.07 -4.07 -4.09
CA VAL A 32 -4.51 -5.34 -3.60
C VAL A 32 -4.50 -6.34 -4.74
N LYS A 33 -3.35 -6.91 -5.05
CA LYS A 33 -3.20 -7.95 -6.07
C LYS A 33 -3.36 -9.33 -5.45
N VAL A 34 -4.26 -10.13 -6.02
CA VAL A 34 -4.47 -11.52 -5.64
C VAL A 34 -4.08 -12.45 -6.80
N SER A 35 -3.53 -13.61 -6.49
CA SER A 35 -3.18 -14.59 -7.51
C SER A 35 -3.15 -16.00 -6.93
N GLY A 36 -3.27 -17.00 -7.78
CA GLY A 36 -3.23 -18.41 -7.43
C GLY A 36 -4.44 -19.15 -7.92
N ASN A 37 -4.54 -20.44 -7.58
CA ASN A 37 -5.60 -21.31 -8.04
C ASN A 37 -6.77 -21.34 -7.05
N LEU A 38 -7.99 -21.32 -7.58
CA LEU A 38 -9.23 -21.70 -6.92
C LEU A 38 -9.68 -23.05 -7.49
N SER A 39 -10.12 -23.98 -6.63
CA SER A 39 -10.41 -25.36 -7.04
C SER A 39 -11.55 -25.45 -8.03
N ALA A 40 -11.34 -26.15 -9.14
CA ALA A 40 -12.39 -26.56 -10.07
C ALA A 40 -13.06 -27.88 -9.68
N ASP A 41 -12.51 -28.59 -8.66
CA ASP A 41 -13.01 -29.90 -8.25
C ASP A 41 -14.41 -29.79 -7.66
N ALA A 42 -15.08 -30.94 -7.59
CA ALA A 42 -16.40 -31.04 -6.98
C ALA A 42 -16.35 -30.57 -5.52
N ALA A 43 -17.43 -29.92 -5.10
CA ALA A 43 -17.60 -29.41 -3.77
C ALA A 43 -17.45 -30.47 -2.67
N LEU A 44 -17.06 -30.06 -1.49
CA LEU A 44 -17.01 -30.90 -0.29
C LEU A 44 -18.42 -31.36 0.10
N THR A 45 -18.51 -32.53 0.70
CA THR A 45 -19.80 -33.14 1.10
C THR A 45 -20.49 -32.45 2.26
N ILE A 46 -19.82 -31.54 2.97
CA ILE A 46 -20.37 -30.83 4.14
C ILE A 46 -20.29 -29.35 3.87
N ALA A 47 -21.43 -28.74 3.61
CA ALA A 47 -21.57 -27.29 3.51
C ALA A 47 -21.47 -26.64 4.90
N GLN A 48 -20.61 -25.62 5.03
CA GLN A 48 -20.52 -24.83 6.26
C GLN A 48 -21.69 -23.84 6.34
N THR A 49 -22.19 -23.64 7.56
CA THR A 49 -23.20 -22.60 7.84
C THR A 49 -22.53 -21.26 8.03
N ASN A 50 -23.08 -20.21 7.43
CA ASN A 50 -22.57 -18.85 7.58
C ASN A 50 -22.85 -18.33 9.00
N VAL A 51 -21.84 -17.70 9.60
CA VAL A 51 -21.93 -17.11 10.93
C VAL A 51 -21.38 -15.69 10.93
N LEU A 52 -22.25 -14.76 11.27
CA LEU A 52 -21.93 -13.35 11.47
C LEU A 52 -21.77 -13.09 12.96
N THR A 53 -20.76 -12.30 13.36
CA THR A 53 -20.57 -11.90 14.75
C THR A 53 -20.27 -10.41 14.80
N ALA A 54 -20.92 -9.66 15.67
CA ALA A 54 -20.67 -8.25 15.86
C ALA A 54 -19.17 -7.98 16.07
N ASN A 55 -18.60 -6.96 15.40
CA ASN A 55 -17.17 -6.62 15.53
C ASN A 55 -16.81 -6.15 16.94
N SER A 56 -17.74 -5.51 17.66
CA SER A 56 -17.59 -5.05 19.03
C SER A 56 -18.54 -5.79 19.99
N SER A 57 -18.16 -5.87 21.28
CA SER A 57 -18.99 -6.42 22.33
C SER A 57 -19.72 -5.32 23.09
N PHE A 58 -20.92 -5.60 23.51
CA PHE A 58 -21.58 -4.80 24.55
C PHE A 58 -20.95 -5.07 25.90
N THR A 59 -20.77 -4.01 26.67
CA THR A 59 -20.21 -4.05 28.04
C THR A 59 -21.01 -3.12 28.95
N THR A 60 -20.87 -3.31 30.26
CA THR A 60 -21.48 -2.45 31.28
C THR A 60 -20.50 -2.21 32.41
N ASN A 61 -20.64 -1.12 33.16
CA ASN A 61 -19.79 -0.76 34.30
C ASN A 61 -18.28 -0.79 33.99
N GLY A 62 -17.86 -0.23 32.88
CA GLY A 62 -16.46 -0.12 32.50
C GLY A 62 -15.84 -1.43 32.05
N GLY A 63 -16.56 -2.23 31.27
CA GLY A 63 -16.05 -3.42 30.61
C GLY A 63 -16.54 -4.78 31.20
N SER A 64 -17.52 -4.77 32.08
CA SER A 64 -18.13 -6.01 32.60
C SER A 64 -18.99 -6.67 31.53
N SER A 65 -19.07 -8.01 31.58
CA SER A 65 -19.88 -8.81 30.66
C SER A 65 -21.38 -8.53 30.86
N VAL A 66 -22.08 -8.45 29.73
CA VAL A 66 -23.54 -8.28 29.69
C VAL A 66 -24.26 -9.62 29.58
N THR A 67 -25.51 -9.64 29.97
CA THR A 67 -26.46 -10.76 29.80
C THR A 67 -27.63 -10.30 28.94
N THR A 68 -28.48 -11.21 28.51
CA THR A 68 -29.67 -10.86 27.71
C THR A 68 -30.66 -9.99 28.52
N SER A 69 -30.66 -10.02 29.86
CA SER A 69 -31.50 -9.17 30.70
C SER A 69 -30.91 -7.78 30.97
N THR A 70 -29.72 -7.46 30.45
CA THR A 70 -29.10 -6.14 30.61
C THR A 70 -29.89 -5.10 29.80
N GLU A 71 -30.26 -4.00 30.43
CA GLU A 71 -30.95 -2.86 29.81
C GLU A 71 -29.98 -2.08 28.94
N LEU A 72 -30.45 -1.61 27.77
CA LEU A 72 -29.59 -0.91 26.77
C LEU A 72 -29.07 0.43 27.28
N ASP A 73 -29.79 1.10 28.17
CA ASP A 73 -29.39 2.38 28.76
C ASP A 73 -28.29 2.24 29.84
N THR A 74 -28.01 1.01 30.31
CA THR A 74 -26.92 0.70 31.25
C THR A 74 -25.62 0.30 30.58
N LEU A 75 -25.58 0.20 29.25
CA LEU A 75 -24.40 -0.16 28.51
C LEU A 75 -23.34 0.94 28.52
N ASP A 76 -22.06 0.57 28.51
CA ASP A 76 -20.95 1.51 28.36
C ASP A 76 -21.00 2.26 26.99
N GLN A 77 -21.66 1.68 26.00
CA GLN A 77 -21.93 2.22 24.68
C GLN A 77 -23.09 3.23 24.64
N PHE A 78 -23.81 3.38 25.74
CA PHE A 78 -24.94 4.30 25.82
C PHE A 78 -24.53 5.64 26.45
N THR A 79 -24.69 6.73 25.69
CA THR A 79 -24.55 8.09 26.22
C THR A 79 -25.88 8.58 26.73
N SER A 80 -25.96 8.84 28.04
CA SER A 80 -27.19 9.25 28.69
C SER A 80 -27.78 10.53 28.10
N GLY A 81 -29.10 10.55 27.96
CA GLY A 81 -29.85 11.68 27.38
C GLY A 81 -31.32 11.34 27.25
N THR A 82 -32.06 12.18 26.52
CA THR A 82 -33.49 11.93 26.25
C THR A 82 -33.66 10.95 25.10
N LEU A 83 -34.46 9.92 25.34
CA LEU A 83 -34.94 9.00 24.30
C LEU A 83 -36.28 9.55 23.74
N THR A 84 -36.27 10.01 22.50
CA THR A 84 -37.45 10.53 21.82
C THR A 84 -37.52 9.90 20.43
N SER A 85 -38.54 9.11 20.17
CA SER A 85 -38.65 8.31 18.93
C SER A 85 -37.36 7.49 18.65
N ALA A 86 -36.76 6.99 19.72
CA ALA A 86 -35.52 6.21 19.61
C ALA A 86 -35.85 4.82 19.06
N VAL A 87 -35.16 4.45 17.98
CA VAL A 87 -35.41 3.20 17.27
C VAL A 87 -34.08 2.54 16.85
N ILE A 88 -34.00 1.23 17.04
CA ILE A 88 -32.96 0.41 16.42
C ILE A 88 -33.56 -0.29 15.21
N THR A 89 -32.87 -0.20 14.06
CA THR A 89 -33.27 -0.83 12.81
C THR A 89 -32.25 -1.92 12.41
N VAL A 90 -32.71 -2.97 11.76
CA VAL A 90 -31.91 -4.05 11.20
C VAL A 90 -31.99 -3.96 9.68
N SER A 91 -30.85 -3.95 9.02
CA SER A 91 -30.75 -3.95 7.56
C SER A 91 -29.75 -4.99 7.11
N GLY A 92 -29.81 -5.40 5.85
CA GLY A 92 -28.91 -6.39 5.29
C GLY A 92 -29.63 -7.36 4.35
N TYR A 93 -29.04 -8.55 4.23
CA TYR A 93 -29.55 -9.62 3.37
C TYR A 93 -29.64 -10.92 4.16
N ASP A 94 -30.57 -11.76 3.78
CA ASP A 94 -30.71 -13.11 4.29
C ASP A 94 -29.78 -14.09 3.54
N HIS A 95 -29.85 -15.38 3.89
CA HIS A 95 -29.08 -16.45 3.27
C HIS A 95 -29.18 -16.48 1.74
N ASP A 96 -30.35 -16.23 1.20
CA ASP A 96 -30.62 -16.27 -0.25
C ASP A 96 -30.36 -14.93 -0.96
N GLY A 97 -30.01 -13.89 -0.20
CA GLY A 97 -29.74 -12.55 -0.70
C GLY A 97 -30.98 -11.68 -0.83
N ALA A 98 -32.10 -12.07 -0.21
CA ALA A 98 -33.25 -11.19 -0.11
C ALA A 98 -33.00 -10.12 0.97
N ALA A 99 -33.35 -8.87 0.67
CA ALA A 99 -33.19 -7.77 1.63
C ALA A 99 -34.03 -7.99 2.89
N LEU A 100 -33.39 -7.83 4.06
CA LEU A 100 -34.08 -7.89 5.34
C LEU A 100 -35.08 -6.72 5.44
N SER A 101 -36.31 -7.04 5.82
CA SER A 101 -37.41 -6.07 5.94
C SER A 101 -37.67 -5.73 7.40
N ASP A 102 -37.20 -4.56 7.82
CA ASP A 102 -37.47 -3.99 9.14
C ASP A 102 -38.27 -2.67 8.99
N ALA A 103 -39.58 -2.79 8.88
CA ALA A 103 -40.45 -1.66 8.56
C ALA A 103 -40.65 -0.67 9.73
N THR A 104 -40.49 -1.13 10.97
CA THR A 104 -40.83 -0.34 12.18
C THR A 104 -39.66 -0.12 13.12
N GLY A 105 -38.67 -1.01 13.08
CA GLY A 105 -37.59 -1.05 14.04
C GLY A 105 -38.03 -1.39 15.48
N LEU A 106 -37.02 -1.60 16.34
CA LEU A 106 -37.22 -1.77 17.80
C LEU A 106 -37.29 -0.41 18.46
N THR A 107 -38.41 -0.08 19.07
CA THR A 107 -38.52 1.15 19.91
C THR A 107 -37.67 1.00 21.17
N VAL A 108 -36.75 1.93 21.40
CA VAL A 108 -35.85 1.94 22.55
C VAL A 108 -36.40 2.82 23.66
N THR A 109 -36.53 2.23 24.83
CA THR A 109 -36.94 2.90 26.09
C THR A 109 -35.90 2.60 27.16
N ALA A 110 -36.02 3.21 28.34
CA ALA A 110 -35.14 2.95 29.47
C ALA A 110 -35.16 1.49 29.99
N THR A 111 -36.20 0.73 29.64
CA THR A 111 -36.35 -0.68 30.08
C THR A 111 -36.12 -1.68 28.93
N THR A 112 -35.69 -1.21 27.76
CA THR A 112 -35.40 -2.09 26.63
C THR A 112 -34.12 -2.86 26.90
N THR A 113 -34.16 -4.18 26.77
CA THR A 113 -33.07 -5.09 27.10
C THR A 113 -32.34 -5.61 25.85
N ILE A 114 -31.19 -6.24 26.04
CA ILE A 114 -30.50 -6.97 24.98
C ILE A 114 -31.36 -8.16 24.46
N ALA A 115 -32.19 -8.78 25.33
CA ALA A 115 -33.16 -9.80 24.90
C ALA A 115 -34.14 -9.24 23.87
N ASP A 116 -34.72 -8.06 24.13
CA ASP A 116 -35.65 -7.40 23.21
C ASP A 116 -34.98 -7.11 21.84
N LEU A 117 -33.70 -6.70 21.86
CA LEU A 117 -32.94 -6.50 20.64
C LEU A 117 -32.71 -7.80 19.88
N ILE A 118 -32.35 -8.90 20.55
CA ILE A 118 -32.15 -10.21 19.92
C ILE A 118 -33.46 -10.73 19.35
N ASP A 119 -34.57 -10.61 20.09
CA ASP A 119 -35.89 -11.06 19.65
C ASP A 119 -36.38 -10.25 18.43
N HIS A 120 -36.08 -8.94 18.40
CA HIS A 120 -36.35 -8.10 17.24
C HIS A 120 -35.53 -8.56 16.02
N ILE A 121 -34.21 -8.79 16.17
CA ILE A 121 -33.35 -9.30 15.09
C ILE A 121 -33.90 -10.65 14.59
N ASN A 122 -34.28 -11.57 15.50
CA ASN A 122 -34.86 -12.86 15.13
C ASN A 122 -36.19 -12.71 14.38
N THR A 123 -37.00 -11.70 14.72
CA THR A 123 -38.25 -11.39 14.02
C THR A 123 -37.96 -10.96 12.58
N VAL A 124 -36.94 -10.10 12.40
CA VAL A 124 -36.53 -9.63 11.05
C VAL A 124 -35.90 -10.74 10.22
N LEU A 125 -35.08 -11.59 10.82
CA LEU A 125 -34.47 -12.75 10.15
C LEU A 125 -35.53 -13.84 9.79
N GLY A 126 -36.61 -13.94 10.54
CA GLY A 126 -37.64 -14.96 10.31
C GLY A 126 -37.08 -16.39 10.41
N THR A 127 -37.17 -17.14 9.31
CA THR A 127 -36.66 -18.50 9.23
C THR A 127 -35.24 -18.63 8.66
N SER A 128 -34.66 -17.51 8.18
CA SER A 128 -33.38 -17.53 7.46
C SER A 128 -32.16 -17.63 8.39
N GLY A 129 -32.30 -17.22 9.65
CA GLY A 129 -31.22 -17.24 10.61
C GLY A 129 -31.68 -17.10 12.06
N THR A 130 -30.75 -17.21 13.00
CA THR A 130 -30.98 -17.05 14.44
C THR A 130 -29.92 -16.18 15.07
N ALA A 131 -30.33 -15.12 15.74
CA ALA A 131 -29.49 -14.26 16.56
C ALA A 131 -29.40 -14.75 18.00
N SER A 132 -28.23 -14.57 18.61
CA SER A 132 -27.95 -14.91 20.02
C SER A 132 -26.86 -14.00 20.58
N LEU A 133 -26.77 -13.91 21.92
CA LEU A 133 -25.68 -13.22 22.62
C LEU A 133 -24.60 -14.22 22.99
N VAL A 134 -23.37 -13.99 22.51
CA VAL A 134 -22.21 -14.84 22.83
C VAL A 134 -21.04 -13.94 23.24
N ASN A 135 -20.58 -14.05 24.48
CA ASN A 135 -19.49 -13.25 25.03
C ASN A 135 -19.70 -11.72 24.85
N GLY A 136 -20.92 -11.25 25.05
CA GLY A 136 -21.29 -9.84 24.88
C GLY A 136 -21.44 -9.38 23.41
N LYS A 137 -21.24 -10.25 22.44
CA LYS A 137 -21.42 -9.96 21.00
C LYS A 137 -22.72 -10.57 20.48
N ILE A 138 -23.42 -9.86 19.63
CA ILE A 138 -24.51 -10.44 18.86
C ILE A 138 -23.90 -11.35 17.81
N ARG A 139 -24.40 -12.58 17.75
CA ARG A 139 -24.02 -13.60 16.78
C ARG A 139 -25.27 -14.03 16.01
N ILE A 140 -25.20 -13.94 14.68
CA ILE A 140 -26.24 -14.40 13.77
C ILE A 140 -25.73 -15.65 13.08
N THR A 141 -26.51 -16.73 13.09
CA THR A 141 -26.18 -17.99 12.44
C THR A 141 -27.29 -18.32 11.46
N ASP A 142 -26.94 -18.55 10.19
CA ASP A 142 -27.90 -18.97 9.19
C ASP A 142 -28.54 -20.31 9.55
N THR A 143 -29.76 -20.53 9.12
CA THR A 143 -30.46 -21.82 9.33
C THR A 143 -29.97 -22.89 8.38
N GLY A 144 -29.61 -22.50 7.14
CA GLY A 144 -29.07 -23.40 6.09
C GLY A 144 -27.54 -23.36 6.03
N GLY A 145 -26.95 -24.49 5.58
CA GLY A 145 -25.55 -24.56 5.21
C GLY A 145 -25.35 -24.33 3.71
N GLY A 146 -24.11 -23.99 3.30
CA GLY A 146 -23.74 -23.75 1.92
C GLY A 146 -23.49 -22.29 1.60
N TYR A 147 -23.40 -21.97 0.32
CA TYR A 147 -23.17 -20.59 -0.12
C TYR A 147 -24.28 -19.67 0.40
N SER A 148 -23.88 -18.59 1.05
CA SER A 148 -24.78 -17.66 1.72
C SER A 148 -24.43 -16.22 1.35
N LEU A 149 -25.47 -15.41 1.16
CA LEU A 149 -25.38 -13.97 0.94
C LEU A 149 -25.72 -13.18 2.21
N SER A 150 -25.92 -13.84 3.36
CA SER A 150 -26.30 -13.13 4.58
C SER A 150 -25.28 -12.06 4.97
N ASP A 151 -25.80 -10.91 5.30
CA ASP A 151 -25.12 -9.79 5.93
C ASP A 151 -26.09 -9.04 6.80
N ALA A 152 -25.60 -8.37 7.84
CA ALA A 152 -26.44 -7.63 8.76
C ALA A 152 -25.76 -6.33 9.23
N ARG A 153 -26.58 -5.34 9.49
CA ARG A 153 -26.17 -4.07 10.08
C ARG A 153 -27.26 -3.57 11.02
N LEU A 154 -26.85 -3.00 12.14
CA LEU A 154 -27.70 -2.32 13.08
C LEU A 154 -27.56 -0.81 12.91
N GLY A 155 -28.68 -0.09 12.94
CA GLY A 155 -28.71 1.37 12.92
C GLY A 155 -29.48 1.87 14.14
N PHE A 156 -29.00 2.95 14.77
CA PHE A 156 -29.71 3.63 15.84
C PHE A 156 -30.10 5.04 15.37
N SER A 157 -31.34 5.42 15.61
CA SER A 157 -31.85 6.77 15.38
C SER A 157 -32.62 7.25 16.59
N ASN A 158 -32.38 8.50 16.99
CA ASN A 158 -33.06 9.15 18.11
C ASN A 158 -33.18 10.65 17.82
N THR A 159 -34.36 11.22 18.02
CA THR A 159 -34.56 12.68 17.91
C THR A 159 -34.26 13.40 19.21
N GLY A 160 -34.04 12.67 20.32
CA GLY A 160 -33.53 13.17 21.58
C GLY A 160 -32.03 13.32 21.62
N THR A 161 -31.47 13.43 22.83
CA THR A 161 -30.02 13.65 23.06
C THR A 161 -29.23 12.38 23.40
N ALA A 162 -29.92 11.29 23.72
CA ALA A 162 -29.24 10.00 23.97
C ALA A 162 -28.62 9.44 22.69
N GLN A 163 -27.47 8.80 22.83
CA GLN A 163 -26.78 8.09 21.74
C GLN A 163 -26.50 6.65 22.16
N LEU A 164 -26.54 5.73 21.23
CA LEU A 164 -26.16 4.34 21.43
C LEU A 164 -25.20 3.92 20.31
N ASP A 165 -23.96 3.60 20.69
CA ASP A 165 -22.94 3.12 19.77
C ASP A 165 -23.14 1.62 19.55
N LEU A 166 -23.72 1.29 18.41
CA LEU A 166 -23.94 -0.10 17.98
C LEU A 166 -22.69 -0.63 17.27
N PRO A 167 -22.53 -1.97 17.16
CA PRO A 167 -21.49 -2.55 16.33
C PRO A 167 -21.49 -1.97 14.92
N SER A 168 -20.31 -1.54 14.46
CA SER A 168 -20.15 -0.86 13.16
C SER A 168 -20.46 -1.78 11.98
N TYR A 169 -20.17 -3.07 12.14
CA TYR A 169 -20.47 -4.12 11.17
C TYR A 169 -20.43 -5.49 11.85
N PHE A 170 -20.84 -6.52 11.14
CA PHE A 170 -20.70 -7.90 11.57
C PHE A 170 -19.54 -8.58 10.84
N GLU A 171 -18.61 -9.17 11.56
CA GLU A 171 -17.54 -10.01 11.01
C GLU A 171 -18.15 -11.35 10.53
N VAL A 172 -17.70 -11.84 9.38
CA VAL A 172 -18.04 -13.20 8.94
C VAL A 172 -17.07 -14.16 9.59
N THR A 173 -17.43 -14.67 10.75
CA THR A 173 -16.56 -15.60 11.52
C THR A 173 -16.49 -17.01 10.93
N THR A 174 -17.52 -17.41 10.24
CA THR A 174 -17.54 -18.63 9.40
C THR A 174 -18.21 -18.29 8.08
N VAL A 175 -17.51 -18.47 6.98
CA VAL A 175 -18.07 -18.24 5.66
C VAL A 175 -18.86 -19.49 5.24
N GLY A 176 -20.14 -19.30 4.96
CA GLY A 176 -21.02 -20.36 4.44
C GLY A 176 -20.58 -20.73 3.02
N GLY A 177 -20.39 -22.00 2.75
CA GLY A 177 -19.97 -22.49 1.45
C GLY A 177 -19.46 -23.91 1.49
N GLU A 178 -19.34 -24.49 0.31
CA GLU A 178 -18.81 -25.87 0.11
C GLU A 178 -17.28 -25.83 -0.09
N GLU A 179 -16.77 -24.76 -0.70
CA GLU A 179 -15.34 -24.51 -0.90
C GLU A 179 -15.05 -23.06 -0.52
N VAL A 180 -14.20 -22.87 0.48
CA VAL A 180 -13.83 -21.55 1.01
C VAL A 180 -12.31 -21.43 1.11
N LYS A 181 -11.74 -20.37 0.52
CA LYS A 181 -10.31 -20.07 0.59
C LYS A 181 -10.07 -18.72 1.25
N ASN A 182 -9.55 -18.73 2.48
CA ASN A 182 -9.20 -17.51 3.21
C ASN A 182 -7.94 -16.86 2.66
N VAL A 183 -7.95 -15.52 2.61
CA VAL A 183 -6.83 -14.65 2.20
C VAL A 183 -6.73 -13.48 3.15
N ASN A 184 -5.51 -13.10 3.50
CA ASN A 184 -5.26 -11.96 4.39
C ASN A 184 -4.14 -11.11 3.80
N ILE A 185 -4.23 -9.79 3.97
CA ILE A 185 -3.16 -8.86 3.60
C ILE A 185 -3.17 -7.65 4.55
N THR A 186 -2.00 -7.09 4.78
CA THR A 186 -1.89 -5.81 5.47
C THR A 186 -2.17 -4.68 4.48
N VAL A 187 -3.07 -3.79 4.84
CA VAL A 187 -3.41 -2.56 4.11
C VAL A 187 -3.14 -1.35 5.00
N TYR A 188 -3.05 -0.17 4.39
CA TYR A 188 -2.76 1.08 5.09
C TYR A 188 -3.91 2.07 4.86
N ASP A 189 -4.27 2.80 5.91
CA ASP A 189 -5.21 3.92 5.80
C ASP A 189 -4.51 5.22 5.34
N SER A 190 -5.27 6.30 5.22
CA SER A 190 -4.78 7.60 4.78
C SER A 190 -3.77 8.25 5.73
N GLN A 191 -3.73 7.83 7.00
CA GLN A 191 -2.76 8.28 8.00
C GLN A 191 -1.55 7.34 8.15
N GLY A 192 -1.56 6.20 7.43
CA GLY A 192 -0.51 5.18 7.49
C GLY A 192 -0.71 4.16 8.59
N GLY A 193 -1.89 4.12 9.20
CA GLY A 193 -2.29 3.07 10.13
C GLY A 193 -2.33 1.72 9.41
N LYS A 194 -1.84 0.68 10.10
CA LYS A 194 -1.82 -0.69 9.57
C LYS A 194 -3.08 -1.43 9.96
N HIS A 195 -3.74 -2.02 8.98
CA HIS A 195 -4.92 -2.85 9.16
C HIS A 195 -4.70 -4.20 8.48
N VAL A 196 -5.19 -5.27 9.08
CA VAL A 196 -5.23 -6.58 8.43
C VAL A 196 -6.61 -6.74 7.80
N LEU A 197 -6.64 -6.72 6.47
CA LEU A 197 -7.82 -7.04 5.68
C LEU A 197 -7.89 -8.56 5.54
N SER A 198 -8.93 -9.17 6.06
CA SER A 198 -9.21 -10.60 5.96
C SER A 198 -10.39 -10.80 5.02
N GLY A 199 -10.19 -11.61 4.01
CA GLY A 199 -11.22 -11.98 3.05
C GLY A 199 -11.27 -13.48 2.83
N ALA A 200 -12.31 -13.94 2.15
CA ALA A 200 -12.45 -15.32 1.74
C ALA A 200 -13.05 -15.42 0.35
N PHE A 201 -12.42 -16.19 -0.52
CA PHE A 201 -13.07 -16.65 -1.74
C PHE A 201 -14.02 -17.79 -1.39
N VAL A 202 -15.24 -17.72 -1.85
CA VAL A 202 -16.26 -18.74 -1.67
C VAL A 202 -16.85 -19.13 -3.02
N ARG A 203 -16.93 -20.41 -3.28
CA ARG A 203 -17.58 -20.93 -4.48
C ARG A 203 -19.08 -20.71 -4.40
N THR A 204 -19.67 -20.21 -5.47
CA THR A 204 -21.12 -19.97 -5.55
C THR A 204 -21.85 -21.24 -6.01
N ASN A 205 -23.19 -21.19 -5.99
CA ASN A 205 -24.03 -22.25 -6.56
C ASN A 205 -24.01 -22.30 -8.11
N THR A 206 -23.37 -21.31 -8.74
CA THR A 206 -23.17 -21.24 -10.19
C THR A 206 -21.82 -21.84 -10.55
N ASN A 207 -21.77 -22.68 -11.57
CA ASN A 207 -20.53 -23.30 -12.03
C ASN A 207 -19.50 -22.22 -12.45
N ASN A 208 -18.22 -22.47 -12.13
CA ASN A 208 -17.08 -21.59 -12.47
C ASN A 208 -17.22 -20.16 -11.99
N THR A 209 -18.01 -19.93 -10.93
CA THR A 209 -18.26 -18.61 -10.36
C THR A 209 -17.93 -18.62 -8.87
N TRP A 210 -17.20 -17.61 -8.44
CA TRP A 210 -16.78 -17.37 -7.07
C TRP A 210 -17.18 -15.99 -6.62
N ASP A 211 -17.31 -15.83 -5.31
CA ASP A 211 -17.38 -14.50 -4.68
C ASP A 211 -16.19 -14.31 -3.76
N MET A 212 -15.79 -13.05 -3.54
CA MET A 212 -14.87 -12.69 -2.49
C MET A 212 -15.59 -11.90 -1.41
N VAL A 213 -15.53 -12.36 -0.17
CA VAL A 213 -16.20 -11.75 0.99
C VAL A 213 -15.15 -11.13 1.89
N LEU A 214 -15.33 -9.88 2.28
CA LEU A 214 -14.57 -9.25 3.37
C LEU A 214 -15.08 -9.83 4.70
N THR A 215 -14.29 -10.67 5.34
CA THR A 215 -14.66 -11.35 6.57
C THR A 215 -14.45 -10.46 7.80
N SER A 216 -13.30 -9.79 7.86
CA SER A 216 -12.99 -8.81 8.91
C SER A 216 -11.89 -7.86 8.48
N ILE A 217 -11.79 -6.73 9.19
CA ILE A 217 -10.66 -5.82 9.11
C ILE A 217 -10.32 -5.29 10.52
N THR A 218 -9.03 -5.23 10.84
CA THR A 218 -8.57 -4.71 12.13
C THR A 218 -8.55 -3.18 12.14
N GLY A 219 -8.73 -2.58 13.32
CA GLY A 219 -8.66 -1.13 13.55
C GLY A 219 -10.02 -0.50 13.84
N ASP A 220 -10.03 0.81 14.03
CA ASP A 220 -11.23 1.59 14.34
C ASP A 220 -12.05 1.83 13.06
N VAL A 221 -12.85 0.84 12.71
CA VAL A 221 -13.78 0.90 11.58
C VAL A 221 -15.09 1.51 12.04
N GLN A 222 -15.45 2.62 11.44
CA GLN A 222 -16.72 3.28 11.71
C GLN A 222 -17.88 2.63 10.97
N ASN A 223 -17.64 2.23 9.71
CA ASN A 223 -18.68 1.63 8.88
C ASN A 223 -18.10 0.83 7.71
N ILE A 224 -18.77 -0.28 7.41
CA ILE A 224 -18.63 -1.01 6.14
C ILE A 224 -20.05 -1.18 5.60
N GLY A 225 -20.32 -0.65 4.41
CA GLY A 225 -21.62 -0.81 3.77
C GLY A 225 -21.93 -2.29 3.52
N VAL A 226 -23.20 -2.68 3.63
CA VAL A 226 -23.63 -4.07 3.40
C VAL A 226 -23.23 -4.54 2.00
N ASP A 227 -23.43 -3.69 0.98
CA ASP A 227 -23.05 -4.00 -0.41
C ASP A 227 -21.55 -3.86 -0.68
N ALA A 228 -20.80 -3.19 0.20
CA ALA A 228 -19.37 -2.89 0.03
C ALA A 228 -18.44 -3.99 0.60
N ARG A 229 -18.98 -5.11 1.04
CA ARG A 229 -18.25 -6.21 1.68
C ARG A 229 -18.06 -7.43 0.80
N ARG A 230 -18.66 -7.45 -0.37
CA ARG A 230 -18.66 -8.62 -1.22
C ARG A 230 -18.44 -8.24 -2.68
N ILE A 231 -17.43 -8.85 -3.28
CA ILE A 231 -17.23 -8.84 -4.72
C ILE A 231 -17.88 -10.10 -5.25
N ARG A 232 -18.90 -9.93 -6.08
CA ARG A 232 -19.73 -11.03 -6.56
C ARG A 232 -19.46 -11.35 -8.02
N GLY A 233 -19.65 -12.61 -8.37
CA GLY A 233 -19.63 -13.04 -9.77
C GLY A 233 -18.24 -13.05 -10.40
N ILE A 234 -17.21 -13.50 -9.69
CA ILE A 234 -15.88 -13.73 -10.25
C ILE A 234 -15.94 -14.96 -11.14
N GLU A 235 -15.86 -14.77 -12.46
CA GLU A 235 -16.06 -15.83 -13.44
C GLU A 235 -14.74 -16.37 -14.00
N PHE A 236 -14.72 -17.68 -14.30
CA PHE A 236 -13.59 -18.37 -14.92
C PHE A 236 -14.03 -19.09 -16.20
N ASP A 237 -13.13 -19.07 -17.18
CA ASP A 237 -13.33 -19.83 -18.42
C ASP A 237 -13.28 -21.33 -18.15
N SER A 238 -14.31 -22.06 -18.58
CA SER A 238 -14.45 -23.50 -18.33
C SER A 238 -13.48 -24.36 -19.12
N SER A 239 -12.88 -23.82 -20.19
CA SER A 239 -11.95 -24.54 -21.07
C SER A 239 -10.50 -24.30 -20.76
N GLU A 240 -10.15 -23.06 -20.33
CA GLU A 240 -8.79 -22.61 -20.10
C GLU A 240 -8.48 -22.35 -18.63
N GLY A 241 -9.50 -22.27 -17.77
CA GLY A 241 -9.33 -21.98 -16.34
C GLY A 241 -8.82 -20.58 -16.03
N SER A 242 -8.80 -19.68 -17.02
CA SER A 242 -8.39 -18.29 -16.85
C SER A 242 -9.50 -17.46 -16.22
N TYR A 243 -9.14 -16.38 -15.51
CA TYR A 243 -10.08 -15.38 -15.03
C TYR A 243 -10.77 -14.70 -16.24
N SER A 244 -12.10 -14.68 -16.25
CA SER A 244 -12.92 -14.14 -17.36
C SER A 244 -13.43 -12.72 -17.09
N GLY A 245 -13.34 -12.25 -15.84
CA GLY A 245 -13.90 -10.98 -15.42
C GLY A 245 -14.96 -11.13 -14.34
N LEU A 246 -15.62 -10.04 -14.01
CA LEU A 246 -16.81 -10.05 -13.16
C LEU A 246 -18.06 -10.20 -14.03
N ASN A 247 -19.07 -10.86 -13.48
CA ASN A 247 -20.41 -10.89 -14.08
C ASN A 247 -21.06 -9.51 -13.94
N SER A 248 -21.09 -8.75 -15.01
CA SER A 248 -21.59 -7.36 -15.03
C SER A 248 -23.08 -7.23 -14.69
N THR A 249 -23.83 -8.33 -14.68
CA THR A 249 -25.24 -8.32 -14.23
C THR A 249 -25.38 -8.41 -12.71
N ILE A 250 -24.27 -8.76 -12.01
CA ILE A 250 -24.24 -8.99 -10.56
C ILE A 250 -23.39 -7.91 -9.86
N SER A 251 -22.22 -7.62 -10.38
CA SER A 251 -21.32 -6.58 -9.85
C SER A 251 -20.47 -5.99 -10.97
N ASP A 252 -20.30 -4.66 -10.94
CA ASP A 252 -19.45 -3.93 -11.90
C ASP A 252 -18.08 -3.59 -11.32
N THR A 253 -17.88 -3.72 -10.01
CA THR A 253 -16.65 -3.31 -9.32
C THR A 253 -16.04 -4.45 -8.51
N ALA A 254 -14.72 -4.53 -8.55
CA ALA A 254 -13.92 -5.47 -7.75
C ALA A 254 -13.27 -4.72 -6.59
N ASP A 255 -14.08 -4.11 -5.73
CA ASP A 255 -13.58 -3.30 -4.62
C ASP A 255 -14.34 -3.50 -3.32
N PHE A 256 -13.70 -3.10 -2.23
CA PHE A 256 -14.28 -2.96 -0.90
C PHE A 256 -14.24 -1.48 -0.49
N ALA A 257 -15.31 -0.98 0.09
CA ALA A 257 -15.36 0.38 0.63
C ALA A 257 -15.47 0.34 2.17
N ILE A 258 -14.47 0.92 2.83
CA ILE A 258 -14.32 0.88 4.29
C ILE A 258 -14.20 2.31 4.81
N THR A 259 -15.02 2.66 5.79
CA THR A 259 -14.94 3.96 6.45
C THR A 259 -14.24 3.80 7.80
N PHE A 260 -13.08 4.43 7.95
CA PHE A 260 -12.35 4.44 9.21
C PHE A 260 -12.80 5.60 10.10
N ALA A 261 -12.71 5.43 11.42
CA ALA A 261 -13.19 6.42 12.38
C ALA A 261 -12.46 7.78 12.31
N HIS A 262 -11.20 7.80 11.86
CA HIS A 262 -10.44 9.03 11.69
C HIS A 262 -10.85 9.85 10.45
N ASP A 263 -11.51 9.24 9.47
CA ASP A 263 -12.08 9.93 8.29
C ASP A 263 -13.50 9.43 7.99
N PRO A 264 -14.49 9.88 8.79
CA PRO A 264 -15.86 9.36 8.73
C PRO A 264 -16.63 9.76 7.47
N THR A 265 -16.11 10.68 6.68
CA THR A 265 -16.80 11.24 5.50
C THR A 265 -16.30 10.68 4.18
N ASN A 266 -15.08 10.12 4.16
CA ASN A 266 -14.48 9.61 2.94
C ASN A 266 -14.15 8.11 3.07
N PRO A 267 -15.00 7.22 2.54
CA PRO A 267 -14.70 5.79 2.52
C PRO A 267 -13.42 5.52 1.72
N GLN A 268 -12.54 4.72 2.26
CA GLN A 268 -11.40 4.19 1.51
C GLN A 268 -11.87 3.04 0.65
N THR A 269 -11.70 3.18 -0.67
CA THR A 269 -11.97 2.12 -1.64
C THR A 269 -10.69 1.34 -1.91
N ILE A 270 -10.77 0.02 -1.76
CA ILE A 270 -9.65 -0.91 -1.99
C ILE A 270 -10.04 -1.85 -3.13
N GLY A 271 -9.48 -1.63 -4.31
CA GLY A 271 -9.66 -2.48 -5.47
C GLY A 271 -8.91 -3.81 -5.32
N ILE A 272 -9.50 -4.88 -5.80
CA ILE A 272 -8.90 -6.22 -5.83
C ILE A 272 -8.54 -6.57 -7.27
N ASP A 273 -7.25 -6.56 -7.57
CA ASP A 273 -6.71 -6.98 -8.87
C ASP A 273 -6.61 -8.51 -8.90
N MET A 274 -7.43 -9.12 -9.72
CA MET A 274 -7.54 -10.57 -9.90
C MET A 274 -6.80 -11.07 -11.14
N GLY A 275 -6.11 -10.18 -11.87
CA GLY A 275 -5.42 -10.45 -13.12
C GLY A 275 -6.18 -9.96 -14.35
N THR A 276 -5.60 -10.19 -15.51
CA THR A 276 -6.16 -9.76 -16.79
C THR A 276 -7.14 -10.81 -17.33
N ALA A 277 -8.35 -10.39 -17.72
CA ALA A 277 -9.34 -11.29 -18.27
C ALA A 277 -8.77 -12.05 -19.50
N GLY A 278 -8.95 -13.37 -19.51
CA GLY A 278 -8.43 -14.28 -20.54
C GLY A 278 -6.93 -14.58 -20.44
N GLN A 279 -6.27 -14.18 -19.35
CA GLN A 279 -4.85 -14.47 -19.09
C GLN A 279 -4.69 -15.33 -17.83
N LEU A 280 -3.50 -15.92 -17.66
CA LEU A 280 -3.14 -16.73 -16.49
C LEU A 280 -2.19 -15.97 -15.53
N ASP A 281 -2.29 -14.63 -15.48
CA ASP A 281 -1.41 -13.75 -14.72
C ASP A 281 -1.93 -13.40 -13.32
N GLY A 282 -3.11 -13.88 -12.93
CA GLY A 282 -3.77 -13.60 -11.66
C GLY A 282 -4.40 -14.85 -11.03
N LEU A 283 -5.71 -14.79 -10.81
CA LEU A 283 -6.49 -15.93 -10.37
C LEU A 283 -6.74 -16.91 -11.52
N THR A 284 -6.73 -18.18 -11.18
CA THR A 284 -7.01 -19.29 -12.11
C THR A 284 -7.94 -20.30 -11.45
N GLN A 285 -8.63 -21.11 -12.26
CA GLN A 285 -9.48 -22.20 -11.77
C GLN A 285 -9.13 -23.53 -12.44
N PHE A 286 -8.33 -24.33 -11.75
CA PHE A 286 -7.96 -25.69 -12.16
C PHE A 286 -8.31 -26.71 -11.10
N ALA A 287 -8.31 -27.99 -11.46
CA ALA A 287 -8.43 -29.09 -10.51
C ALA A 287 -7.30 -29.04 -9.46
N GLY A 288 -7.58 -29.46 -8.24
CA GLY A 288 -6.65 -29.45 -7.12
C GLY A 288 -6.99 -28.41 -6.05
N ASN A 289 -6.10 -28.20 -5.11
CA ASN A 289 -6.36 -27.35 -3.94
C ASN A 289 -6.45 -25.86 -4.29
N SER A 290 -7.31 -25.15 -3.56
CA SER A 290 -7.36 -23.69 -3.59
C SER A 290 -6.13 -23.11 -2.87
N ILE A 291 -5.26 -22.40 -3.61
CA ILE A 291 -4.02 -21.78 -3.11
C ILE A 291 -3.97 -20.28 -3.34
N ALA A 292 -5.10 -19.65 -3.69
CA ALA A 292 -5.17 -18.19 -3.87
C ALA A 292 -4.65 -17.44 -2.64
N VAL A 293 -3.86 -16.39 -2.87
CA VAL A 293 -3.27 -15.53 -1.86
C VAL A 293 -3.26 -14.08 -2.33
N ALA A 294 -3.38 -13.14 -1.39
CA ALA A 294 -3.07 -11.74 -1.66
C ALA A 294 -1.54 -11.56 -1.58
N ARG A 295 -0.93 -10.97 -2.62
CA ARG A 295 0.53 -10.89 -2.77
C ARG A 295 1.09 -9.51 -2.54
N GLU A 296 0.47 -8.51 -3.12
CA GLU A 296 0.99 -7.15 -3.20
C GLU A 296 -0.11 -6.14 -2.89
N GLN A 297 0.27 -4.99 -2.41
CA GLN A 297 -0.58 -3.83 -2.22
C GLN A 297 0.27 -2.56 -2.39
N ASP A 298 -0.33 -1.43 -2.71
CA ASP A 298 0.32 -0.19 -3.11
C ASP A 298 0.46 0.86 -2.00
N GLY A 299 -0.14 0.63 -0.82
CA GLY A 299 -0.08 1.53 0.33
C GLY A 299 1.21 1.40 1.16
N TYR A 300 1.51 2.40 1.96
CA TYR A 300 2.64 2.39 2.89
C TYR A 300 2.47 3.41 4.01
N GLU A 301 3.11 3.14 5.13
CA GLU A 301 3.21 4.08 6.26
C GLU A 301 4.14 5.26 5.94
N ALA A 302 4.05 6.33 6.73
CA ALA A 302 4.98 7.45 6.61
C ALA A 302 6.43 6.96 6.83
N GLY A 303 7.36 7.50 6.04
CA GLY A 303 8.76 7.11 6.07
C GLY A 303 9.70 8.30 6.06
N ARG A 304 10.92 8.11 6.57
CA ARG A 304 12.02 9.08 6.45
C ARG A 304 13.08 8.52 5.52
N LEU A 305 13.74 9.41 4.79
CA LEU A 305 14.84 9.02 3.92
C LEU A 305 15.97 8.39 4.75
N ALA A 306 16.28 7.12 4.48
CA ALA A 306 17.29 6.35 5.20
C ALA A 306 18.62 6.33 4.45
N THR A 307 18.60 6.04 3.14
CA THR A 307 19.81 5.97 2.32
C THR A 307 19.53 6.46 0.90
N ILE A 308 20.58 6.94 0.24
CA ILE A 308 20.55 7.34 -1.16
C ILE A 308 21.57 6.51 -1.93
N SER A 309 21.19 6.10 -3.11
CA SER A 309 22.06 5.42 -4.07
C SER A 309 21.87 6.01 -5.47
N VAL A 310 22.88 5.89 -6.30
CA VAL A 310 22.81 6.31 -7.70
C VAL A 310 22.96 5.06 -8.57
N ASN A 311 22.01 4.86 -9.48
CA ASN A 311 22.06 3.75 -10.43
C ASN A 311 22.94 4.08 -11.67
N LYS A 312 23.11 3.13 -12.58
CA LYS A 312 23.94 3.30 -13.79
C LYS A 312 23.37 4.31 -14.78
N GLU A 313 22.08 4.58 -14.72
CA GLU A 313 21.36 5.57 -15.51
C GLU A 313 21.46 6.99 -14.93
N GLY A 314 22.10 7.13 -13.76
CA GLY A 314 22.26 8.42 -13.07
C GLY A 314 21.04 8.85 -12.28
N ILE A 315 20.11 7.94 -12.00
CA ILE A 315 18.95 8.22 -11.17
C ILE A 315 19.34 8.09 -9.70
N LEU A 316 19.10 9.13 -8.92
CA LEU A 316 19.20 9.12 -7.46
C LEU A 316 17.98 8.41 -6.89
N ILE A 317 18.20 7.27 -6.29
CA ILE A 317 17.17 6.46 -5.64
C ILE A 317 17.29 6.63 -4.14
N GLY A 318 16.24 7.16 -3.51
CA GLY A 318 16.09 7.22 -2.07
C GLY A 318 15.39 5.97 -1.55
N ALA A 319 16.00 5.30 -0.57
CA ALA A 319 15.34 4.25 0.20
C ALA A 319 14.85 4.85 1.52
N PHE A 320 13.56 4.67 1.81
CA PHE A 320 12.89 5.20 2.99
C PHE A 320 12.78 4.14 4.09
N SER A 321 12.60 4.59 5.33
CA SER A 321 12.51 3.72 6.51
C SER A 321 11.32 2.73 6.47
N ASN A 322 10.30 3.04 5.67
CA ASN A 322 9.14 2.17 5.40
C ASN A 322 9.39 1.13 4.29
N GLY A 323 10.62 1.03 3.77
CA GLY A 323 11.01 0.10 2.71
C GLY A 323 10.71 0.57 1.29
N VAL A 324 10.03 1.69 1.13
CA VAL A 324 9.73 2.27 -0.19
C VAL A 324 10.99 2.86 -0.81
N LYS A 325 11.15 2.66 -2.11
CA LYS A 325 12.21 3.27 -2.92
C LYS A 325 11.58 4.23 -3.91
N LYS A 326 12.07 5.48 -3.95
CA LYS A 326 11.60 6.49 -4.89
C LYS A 326 12.75 7.13 -5.63
N ASN A 327 12.50 7.52 -6.87
CA ASN A 327 13.44 8.27 -7.68
C ASN A 327 13.40 9.75 -7.26
N ILE A 328 14.48 10.26 -6.69
CA ILE A 328 14.54 11.65 -6.16
C ILE A 328 14.90 12.62 -7.26
N ALA A 329 15.95 12.30 -8.07
CA ALA A 329 16.46 13.16 -9.12
C ALA A 329 17.20 12.34 -10.18
N ALA A 330 17.42 12.93 -11.34
CA ALA A 330 18.27 12.37 -12.39
C ALA A 330 19.48 13.26 -12.66
N LEU A 331 20.68 12.68 -12.64
CA LEU A 331 21.90 13.34 -13.02
C LEU A 331 21.98 13.41 -14.55
N ARG A 332 22.31 14.59 -15.08
CA ARG A 332 22.52 14.77 -16.52
C ARG A 332 23.99 14.68 -16.86
N ILE A 333 24.29 14.13 -18.01
CA ILE A 333 25.63 14.08 -18.62
C ILE A 333 25.67 15.07 -19.77
N ALA A 334 26.72 15.86 -19.85
CA ALA A 334 26.98 16.72 -20.98
C ALA A 334 27.86 16.00 -21.99
N LEU A 335 27.39 15.89 -23.23
CA LEU A 335 28.18 15.38 -24.36
C LEU A 335 28.71 16.57 -25.17
N PHE A 336 29.95 16.41 -25.66
CA PHE A 336 30.61 17.36 -26.55
C PHE A 336 31.04 16.68 -27.83
N GLN A 337 31.03 17.39 -28.95
CA GLN A 337 31.50 16.87 -30.22
C GLN A 337 33.00 16.46 -30.14
N ASN A 338 33.78 17.25 -29.45
CA ASN A 338 35.19 16.97 -29.20
C ASN A 338 35.53 17.20 -27.72
N ALA A 339 35.49 16.16 -26.91
CA ALA A 339 35.79 16.22 -25.47
C ALA A 339 37.24 16.64 -25.18
N THR A 340 38.17 16.36 -26.10
CA THR A 340 39.59 16.76 -25.96
C THR A 340 39.82 18.24 -26.20
N GLY A 341 38.84 18.93 -26.80
CA GLY A 341 38.87 20.39 -27.01
C GLY A 341 38.41 21.23 -25.81
N LEU A 342 37.99 20.59 -24.73
CA LEU A 342 37.58 21.30 -23.51
C LEU A 342 38.78 22.00 -22.86
N GLU A 343 38.58 23.21 -22.34
CA GLU A 343 39.57 23.95 -21.60
C GLU A 343 39.49 23.62 -20.11
N SER A 344 40.61 23.17 -19.52
CA SER A 344 40.68 22.84 -18.09
C SER A 344 40.96 24.11 -17.29
N ILE A 345 40.11 24.38 -16.29
CA ILE A 345 40.27 25.51 -15.33
C ILE A 345 40.84 25.07 -13.99
N GLY A 346 41.27 23.81 -13.91
CA GLY A 346 41.84 23.24 -12.67
C GLY A 346 40.81 22.53 -11.80
N SER A 347 41.28 21.79 -10.82
CA SER A 347 40.44 21.02 -9.86
C SER A 347 39.43 20.05 -10.53
N GLY A 348 39.72 19.58 -11.75
CA GLY A 348 38.84 18.68 -12.47
C GLY A 348 37.65 19.35 -13.18
N TYR A 349 37.63 20.70 -13.24
CA TYR A 349 36.60 21.45 -13.96
C TYR A 349 37.03 21.78 -15.38
N PHE A 350 36.05 21.76 -16.29
CA PHE A 350 36.23 22.04 -17.71
C PHE A 350 35.18 23.05 -18.18
N ILE A 351 35.58 23.91 -19.13
CA ILE A 351 34.67 24.83 -19.80
C ILE A 351 34.63 24.55 -21.31
N PRO A 352 33.51 24.80 -22.00
CA PRO A 352 33.45 24.67 -23.45
C PRO A 352 34.41 25.67 -24.13
N SER A 353 35.06 25.23 -25.21
CA SER A 353 35.87 26.06 -26.07
C SER A 353 35.32 26.04 -27.51
N ALA A 354 35.87 26.90 -28.36
CA ALA A 354 35.52 26.91 -29.80
C ALA A 354 35.81 25.53 -30.48
N ASN A 355 36.73 24.72 -29.91
CA ASN A 355 37.10 23.43 -30.51
C ASN A 355 36.33 22.26 -29.87
N SER A 356 35.63 22.44 -28.75
CA SER A 356 34.82 21.40 -28.13
C SER A 356 33.40 21.31 -28.64
N GLY A 357 32.87 22.41 -29.17
CA GLY A 357 31.43 22.58 -29.44
C GLY A 357 30.61 22.84 -28.16
N GLU A 358 29.33 23.10 -28.36
CA GLU A 358 28.37 23.33 -27.25
C GLU A 358 28.03 22.04 -26.51
N ALA A 359 27.72 22.20 -25.24
CA ALA A 359 27.31 21.08 -24.38
C ALA A 359 25.90 20.57 -24.73
N VAL A 360 25.75 19.31 -25.06
CA VAL A 360 24.47 18.66 -25.25
C VAL A 360 24.14 17.85 -24.00
N ALA A 361 23.15 18.31 -23.23
CA ALA A 361 22.70 17.61 -22.03
C ALA A 361 21.89 16.36 -22.41
N THR A 362 22.26 15.20 -21.86
CA THR A 362 21.58 13.92 -22.06
C THR A 362 21.53 13.12 -20.77
N GLN A 363 20.79 12.02 -20.79
CA GLN A 363 20.82 11.03 -19.71
C GLN A 363 21.94 10.01 -19.94
N ALA A 364 22.43 9.39 -18.87
CA ALA A 364 23.35 8.27 -18.99
C ALA A 364 22.74 7.15 -19.84
N LEU A 365 23.58 6.40 -20.55
CA LEU A 365 23.20 5.31 -21.48
C LEU A 365 22.40 5.76 -22.72
N THR A 366 22.17 7.06 -22.91
CA THR A 366 21.40 7.59 -24.05
C THR A 366 22.32 8.39 -24.99
N GLY A 367 22.15 8.25 -26.32
CA GLY A 367 22.88 9.07 -27.30
C GLY A 367 24.41 8.90 -27.31
N GLY A 368 24.94 7.77 -26.85
CA GLY A 368 26.37 7.55 -26.75
C GLY A 368 27.00 8.01 -25.43
N ALA A 369 26.19 8.47 -24.45
CA ALA A 369 26.65 8.79 -23.13
C ALA A 369 27.07 7.52 -22.36
N GLY A 370 28.09 7.65 -21.52
CA GLY A 370 28.56 6.59 -20.66
C GLY A 370 27.60 6.28 -19.49
N THR A 371 28.01 5.35 -18.64
CA THR A 371 27.33 5.00 -17.38
C THR A 371 27.79 5.86 -16.23
N ILE A 372 26.91 6.08 -15.24
CA ILE A 372 27.29 6.70 -13.97
C ILE A 372 27.56 5.63 -12.95
N HIS A 373 28.67 5.75 -12.24
CA HIS A 373 29.05 4.87 -11.13
C HIS A 373 28.91 5.62 -9.81
N GLY A 374 27.86 5.29 -9.05
CA GLY A 374 27.67 5.84 -7.72
C GLY A 374 28.63 5.21 -6.69
N GLY A 375 28.96 5.96 -5.63
CA GLY A 375 29.75 5.45 -4.51
C GLY A 375 31.23 5.15 -4.82
N SER A 376 31.76 5.67 -5.94
CA SER A 376 33.16 5.46 -6.36
C SER A 376 33.86 6.79 -6.58
N LEU A 377 35.16 6.77 -6.42
CA LEU A 377 36.04 7.90 -6.74
C LEU A 377 36.89 7.55 -7.96
N GLU A 378 37.03 8.50 -8.87
CA GLU A 378 37.92 8.37 -10.01
C GLU A 378 39.38 8.33 -9.54
N LYS A 379 40.13 7.34 -9.99
CA LYS A 379 41.55 7.25 -9.72
C LYS A 379 42.31 8.20 -10.61
N SER A 380 43.41 8.78 -10.09
CA SER A 380 44.35 9.53 -10.90
C SER A 380 44.96 8.63 -11.99
N ASN A 381 45.04 9.12 -13.23
CA ASN A 381 45.74 8.49 -14.34
C ASN A 381 47.18 8.99 -14.49
N ALA A 382 47.66 9.81 -13.54
CA ALA A 382 49.07 10.24 -13.52
C ALA A 382 49.97 9.06 -13.14
N ASP A 383 50.96 8.80 -14.00
CA ASP A 383 52.00 7.81 -13.69
C ASP A 383 53.06 8.44 -12.78
N VAL A 384 53.03 8.02 -11.52
CA VAL A 384 53.96 8.53 -10.49
C VAL A 384 55.41 8.31 -10.87
N ALA A 385 55.75 7.23 -11.57
CA ALA A 385 57.13 6.95 -11.98
C ALA A 385 57.60 7.94 -13.05
N ILE A 386 56.76 8.26 -14.02
CA ILE A 386 57.07 9.26 -15.06
C ILE A 386 57.21 10.63 -14.42
N GLU A 387 56.34 11.04 -13.50
CA GLU A 387 56.43 12.30 -12.84
C GLU A 387 57.68 12.43 -11.95
N PHE A 388 58.13 11.35 -11.31
CA PHE A 388 59.41 11.29 -10.60
C PHE A 388 60.60 11.44 -11.54
N ILE A 389 60.58 10.84 -12.73
CA ILE A 389 61.61 10.98 -13.74
C ILE A 389 61.69 12.45 -14.20
N ASN A 390 60.57 13.04 -14.49
CA ASN A 390 60.47 14.46 -14.91
C ASN A 390 61.00 15.41 -13.79
N LEU A 391 60.68 15.10 -12.53
CA LEU A 391 61.22 15.85 -11.39
C LEU A 391 62.72 15.75 -11.27
N ILE A 392 63.29 14.51 -11.40
CA ILE A 392 64.76 14.30 -11.39
C ILE A 392 65.43 15.00 -12.58
N GLN A 393 64.83 14.94 -13.76
CA GLN A 393 65.35 15.70 -14.93
C GLN A 393 65.34 17.22 -14.71
N ALA A 394 64.24 17.78 -14.20
CA ALA A 394 64.13 19.16 -13.87
C ALA A 394 65.14 19.62 -12.80
N GLN A 395 65.32 18.78 -11.75
CA GLN A 395 66.27 19.00 -10.69
C GLN A 395 67.73 18.94 -11.21
N ASN A 396 68.07 18.00 -12.07
CA ASN A 396 69.40 17.92 -12.72
C ASN A 396 69.62 19.12 -13.64
N GLY A 397 68.63 19.55 -14.42
CA GLY A 397 68.69 20.72 -15.25
C GLY A 397 68.90 22.01 -14.43
N PHE A 398 68.18 22.17 -13.32
CA PHE A 398 68.38 23.29 -12.39
C PHE A 398 69.80 23.30 -11.82
N GLN A 399 70.30 22.12 -11.36
CA GLN A 399 71.67 22.02 -10.80
C GLN A 399 72.74 22.33 -11.85
N ALA A 400 72.57 21.85 -13.11
CA ALA A 400 73.47 22.14 -14.20
C ALA A 400 73.52 23.68 -14.50
N ASN A 401 72.38 24.33 -14.61
CA ASN A 401 72.28 25.75 -14.82
C ASN A 401 72.86 26.57 -13.64
N ALA A 402 72.59 26.17 -12.41
CA ALA A 402 73.15 26.78 -11.22
C ALA A 402 74.69 26.67 -11.16
N ARG A 403 75.26 25.52 -11.61
CA ARG A 403 76.70 25.28 -11.72
C ARG A 403 77.30 26.16 -12.82
N THR A 404 76.67 26.30 -13.98
CA THR A 404 77.09 27.17 -15.08
C THR A 404 77.12 28.63 -14.64
N ILE A 405 76.11 29.12 -13.89
CA ILE A 405 76.07 30.50 -13.37
C ILE A 405 77.20 30.69 -12.35
N ARG A 406 77.50 29.68 -11.53
CA ARG A 406 78.58 29.75 -10.52
C ARG A 406 79.94 29.86 -11.19
N VAL A 407 80.19 29.02 -12.22
CA VAL A 407 81.45 29.09 -13.01
C VAL A 407 81.57 30.41 -13.74
N ALA A 408 80.50 30.92 -14.33
CA ALA A 408 80.51 32.25 -14.97
C ALA A 408 80.85 33.37 -13.98
N ASN A 409 80.29 33.34 -12.76
CA ASN A 409 80.65 34.29 -11.70
C ASN A 409 82.10 34.19 -11.21
N GLU A 410 82.64 32.96 -11.18
CA GLU A 410 84.04 32.69 -10.82
C GLU A 410 84.99 33.25 -11.90
N ILE A 411 84.71 33.01 -13.18
CA ILE A 411 85.44 33.64 -14.29
C ILE A 411 85.39 35.16 -14.25
N LEU A 412 84.18 35.73 -14.00
CA LEU A 412 84.05 37.19 -13.88
C LEU A 412 84.88 37.80 -12.70
N ARG A 413 84.97 37.06 -11.57
CA ARG A 413 85.81 37.45 -10.43
C ARG A 413 87.28 37.40 -10.77
N GLU A 414 87.75 36.34 -11.45
CA GLU A 414 89.14 36.23 -11.90
C GLU A 414 89.52 37.33 -12.90
N LEU A 415 88.61 37.62 -13.88
CA LEU A 415 88.78 38.68 -14.85
C LEU A 415 88.90 40.07 -14.15
N SER A 416 88.01 40.32 -13.16
CA SER A 416 88.06 41.56 -12.37
C SER A 416 89.31 41.64 -11.53
N GLY A 417 89.95 40.54 -11.12
CA GLY A 417 91.23 40.48 -10.41
C GLY A 417 92.46 40.74 -11.29
N LEU A 418 92.35 40.49 -12.59
CA LEU A 418 93.40 40.73 -13.57
C LEU A 418 93.49 42.17 -14.09
N ILE A 419 92.44 42.94 -13.83
CA ILE A 419 92.36 44.39 -14.27
C ILE A 419 92.83 45.37 -13.14
N ARG A 420 93.32 44.84 -12.03
CA ARG A 420 93.90 45.63 -10.97
C ARG A 420 95.42 45.63 -11.01
#